data_cf6e043abf5dea9b32d9f328ae9590bf
#
_entry.id   cf6e043abf5dea9b32d9f328ae9590bf
#
_cell.length_a   1.000
_cell.length_b   1.000
_cell.length_c   1.000
_cell.angle_alpha   90.00
_cell.angle_beta   90.00
_cell.angle_gamma   90.00
#
_symmetry.space_group_name_H-M   'P 1'
#
loop_
_entity.id
_entity.type
_entity.pdbx_description
1 polymer ?
#
loop_
_entity_poly.entity_id
_entity_poly.type
_entity_poly.pdbx_seq_one_letter_code
_entity_poly.pdbx_strand_id
1 'polypeptide(L)'
;IGAGRIGTSVAESLVSEDNDITVIDKNPESISLLQARFDLRGIVGNALSPALLTEASANDTDLLIAVTSSDETNLATTLLADKLFNIPTRIARVRNEELRSYPRILKEEGFSATTIIWPEQALTRYLVKLINIPEALQVQEFAEGRVSLVVVRAEAGGPMVGGPVGELNAHIPNACARIAALFLSLIHISEPTRPEPI
;
A
#
# COMPACT_ATOMS: atom_id res chain seq x y z
N ILE A 1 10.22 5.25 -9.37
CA ILE A 1 10.27 6.36 -10.31
C ILE A 1 9.27 7.41 -9.86
N GLY A 2 9.76 8.66 -9.61
CA GLY A 2 9.00 9.79 -9.09
C GLY A 2 9.19 10.00 -7.59
N ALA A 3 9.73 11.16 -7.21
CA ALA A 3 9.98 11.59 -5.83
C ALA A 3 8.92 12.59 -5.30
N GLY A 4 7.73 12.58 -5.89
CA GLY A 4 6.58 13.34 -5.40
C GLY A 4 5.98 12.73 -4.12
N ARG A 5 4.85 13.27 -3.64
CA ARG A 5 4.20 12.80 -2.40
C ARG A 5 4.01 11.28 -2.32
N ILE A 6 3.52 10.67 -3.40
CA ILE A 6 3.29 9.22 -3.44
C ILE A 6 4.62 8.46 -3.42
N GLY A 7 5.58 8.86 -4.26
CA GLY A 7 6.90 8.20 -4.30
C GLY A 7 7.64 8.31 -2.98
N THR A 8 7.56 9.45 -2.31
CA THR A 8 8.12 9.64 -0.96
C THR A 8 7.49 8.68 0.06
N SER A 9 6.15 8.58 0.07
CA SER A 9 5.45 7.68 1.00
C SER A 9 5.75 6.20 0.72
N VAL A 10 5.86 5.81 -0.55
CA VAL A 10 6.25 4.45 -0.93
C VAL A 10 7.69 4.16 -0.50
N ALA A 11 8.62 5.08 -0.77
CA ALA A 11 10.02 4.94 -0.36
C ALA A 11 10.14 4.79 1.17
N GLU A 12 9.45 5.63 1.94
CA GLU A 12 9.40 5.55 3.41
C GLU A 12 8.93 4.18 3.90
N SER A 13 7.88 3.63 3.29
CA SER A 13 7.36 2.31 3.67
C SER A 13 8.34 1.19 3.33
N LEU A 14 9.03 1.27 2.19
CA LEU A 14 9.93 0.22 1.74
C LEU A 14 11.29 0.24 2.44
N VAL A 15 11.81 1.41 2.82
CA VAL A 15 13.06 1.54 3.60
C VAL A 15 12.94 0.83 4.95
N SER A 16 11.76 0.85 5.56
CA SER A 16 11.52 0.17 6.86
C SER A 16 11.60 -1.37 6.78
N GLU A 17 11.64 -1.94 5.57
CA GLU A 17 11.63 -3.38 5.32
C GLU A 17 13.00 -3.94 4.86
N ASP A 18 14.09 -3.19 5.05
CA ASP A 18 15.46 -3.59 4.68
C ASP A 18 15.65 -3.87 3.18
N ASN A 19 15.07 -2.99 2.35
CA ASN A 19 15.17 -3.04 0.90
C ASN A 19 16.24 -2.06 0.37
N ASP A 20 16.97 -2.46 -0.67
CA ASP A 20 17.82 -1.58 -1.45
C ASP A 20 16.98 -0.72 -2.40
N ILE A 21 16.91 0.59 -2.14
CA ILE A 21 16.01 1.49 -2.87
C ILE A 21 16.80 2.50 -3.68
N THR A 22 16.49 2.57 -4.98
CA THR A 22 16.92 3.66 -5.85
C THR A 22 15.71 4.48 -6.32
N VAL A 23 15.73 5.78 -6.11
CA VAL A 23 14.68 6.71 -6.55
C VAL A 23 15.20 7.59 -7.68
N ILE A 24 14.42 7.67 -8.76
CA ILE A 24 14.73 8.53 -9.92
C ILE A 24 13.64 9.60 -10.04
N ASP A 25 14.05 10.85 -10.10
CA ASP A 25 13.19 12.01 -10.39
C ASP A 25 13.95 13.08 -11.18
N LYS A 26 13.22 13.90 -11.94
CA LYS A 26 13.80 15.04 -12.67
C LYS A 26 14.13 16.21 -11.76
N ASN A 27 13.49 16.29 -10.59
CA ASN A 27 13.68 17.38 -9.64
C ASN A 27 14.78 17.04 -8.63
N PRO A 28 15.93 17.77 -8.67
CA PRO A 28 17.05 17.53 -7.76
C PRO A 28 16.70 17.83 -6.29
N GLU A 29 15.81 18.80 -6.03
CA GLU A 29 15.41 19.15 -4.67
C GLU A 29 14.63 18.00 -4.02
N SER A 30 13.71 17.37 -4.78
CA SER A 30 12.94 16.22 -4.31
C SER A 30 13.85 15.03 -3.96
N ILE A 31 14.87 14.78 -4.79
CA ILE A 31 15.87 13.73 -4.54
C ILE A 31 16.68 14.04 -3.28
N SER A 32 17.19 15.27 -3.16
CA SER A 32 17.99 15.70 -2.01
C SER A 32 17.20 15.58 -0.70
N LEU A 33 15.92 15.97 -0.69
CA LEU A 33 15.04 15.83 0.48
C LEU A 33 14.82 14.38 0.89
N LEU A 34 14.67 13.47 -0.08
CA LEU A 34 14.52 12.04 0.21
C LEU A 34 15.81 11.45 0.81
N GLN A 35 16.96 11.74 0.23
CA GLN A 35 18.26 11.26 0.71
C GLN A 35 18.64 11.84 2.09
N ALA A 36 18.15 13.04 2.42
CA ALA A 36 18.35 13.63 3.74
C ALA A 36 17.52 12.91 4.84
N ARG A 37 16.42 12.21 4.47
CA ARG A 37 15.50 11.59 5.40
C ARG A 37 15.66 10.08 5.48
N PHE A 38 16.06 9.44 4.40
CA PHE A 38 16.06 8.00 4.25
C PHE A 38 17.38 7.51 3.67
N ASP A 39 17.82 6.35 4.10
CA ASP A 39 18.95 5.65 3.50
C ASP A 39 18.52 5.00 2.18
N LEU A 40 18.69 5.75 1.10
CA LEU A 40 18.35 5.33 -0.25
C LEU A 40 19.26 6.02 -1.28
N ARG A 41 19.37 5.41 -2.45
CA ARG A 41 20.08 6.02 -3.58
C ARG A 41 19.13 6.91 -4.37
N GLY A 42 19.49 8.18 -4.56
CA GLY A 42 18.77 9.13 -5.39
C GLY A 42 19.52 9.43 -6.69
N ILE A 43 18.81 9.43 -7.82
CA ILE A 43 19.34 9.77 -9.13
C ILE A 43 18.46 10.84 -9.77
N VAL A 44 19.10 11.95 -10.18
CA VAL A 44 18.39 13.04 -10.85
C VAL A 44 18.39 12.83 -12.35
N GLY A 45 17.22 12.69 -12.96
CA GLY A 45 17.13 12.55 -14.40
C GLY A 45 15.80 12.06 -14.94
N ASN A 46 15.81 11.77 -16.23
CA ASN A 46 14.62 11.28 -16.93
C ASN A 46 14.54 9.74 -16.86
N ALA A 47 13.48 9.22 -16.25
CA ALA A 47 13.23 7.78 -16.13
C ALA A 47 13.07 7.05 -17.49
N LEU A 48 12.89 7.77 -18.59
CA LEU A 48 12.85 7.20 -19.94
C LEU A 48 14.24 7.06 -20.59
N SER A 49 15.32 7.38 -19.86
CA SER A 49 16.69 7.18 -20.32
C SER A 49 17.18 5.77 -19.97
N PRO A 50 17.44 4.88 -20.96
CA PRO A 50 18.00 3.56 -20.65
C PRO A 50 19.35 3.62 -19.92
N ALA A 51 20.21 4.59 -20.29
CA ALA A 51 21.50 4.78 -19.62
C ALA A 51 21.32 5.09 -18.13
N LEU A 52 20.35 5.94 -17.78
CA LEU A 52 20.07 6.28 -16.40
C LEU A 52 19.44 5.12 -15.63
N LEU A 53 18.59 4.31 -16.28
CA LEU A 53 18.08 3.09 -15.69
C LEU A 53 19.20 2.07 -15.43
N THR A 54 20.17 1.95 -16.33
CA THR A 54 21.37 1.13 -16.13
C THR A 54 22.19 1.64 -14.94
N GLU A 55 22.41 2.95 -14.84
CA GLU A 55 23.07 3.58 -13.68
C GLU A 55 22.32 3.28 -12.37
N ALA A 56 20.99 3.21 -12.43
CA ALA A 56 20.12 2.87 -11.30
C ALA A 56 20.13 1.36 -10.96
N SER A 57 20.99 0.56 -11.56
CA SER A 57 21.06 -0.90 -11.39
C SER A 57 19.79 -1.64 -11.80
N ALA A 58 19.13 -1.19 -12.87
CA ALA A 58 17.88 -1.79 -13.34
C ALA A 58 18.01 -3.28 -13.72
N ASN A 59 19.24 -3.75 -14.07
CA ASN A 59 19.49 -5.17 -14.37
C ASN A 59 19.33 -6.09 -13.15
N ASP A 60 19.51 -5.57 -11.94
CA ASP A 60 19.45 -6.31 -10.68
C ASP A 60 18.21 -5.94 -9.85
N THR A 61 17.22 -5.31 -10.50
CA THR A 61 16.01 -4.81 -9.85
C THR A 61 14.89 -5.84 -9.91
N ASP A 62 14.29 -6.17 -8.76
CA ASP A 62 13.14 -7.10 -8.67
C ASP A 62 11.81 -6.37 -8.85
N LEU A 63 11.72 -5.11 -8.47
CA LEU A 63 10.49 -4.33 -8.45
C LEU A 63 10.72 -2.90 -8.96
N LEU A 64 9.96 -2.51 -9.98
CA LEU A 64 9.89 -1.12 -10.44
C LEU A 64 8.50 -0.54 -10.12
N ILE A 65 8.48 0.63 -9.47
CA ILE A 65 7.27 1.39 -9.16
C ILE A 65 7.33 2.76 -9.82
N ALA A 66 6.45 3.01 -10.79
CA ALA A 66 6.36 4.26 -11.53
C ALA A 66 5.14 5.08 -11.07
N VAL A 67 5.37 6.17 -10.32
CA VAL A 67 4.35 6.98 -9.66
C VAL A 67 4.53 8.48 -9.91
N THR A 68 5.07 8.84 -11.06
CA THR A 68 5.21 10.25 -11.47
C THR A 68 3.84 10.90 -11.71
N SER A 69 3.85 12.18 -12.01
CA SER A 69 2.62 12.91 -12.39
C SER A 69 2.14 12.65 -13.82
N SER A 70 2.91 11.96 -14.66
CA SER A 70 2.56 11.63 -16.05
C SER A 70 2.29 10.14 -16.20
N ASP A 71 1.08 9.80 -16.65
CA ASP A 71 0.68 8.43 -16.95
C ASP A 71 1.53 7.82 -18.07
N GLU A 72 1.86 8.65 -19.09
CA GLU A 72 2.69 8.26 -20.24
C GLU A 72 4.10 7.88 -19.76
N THR A 73 4.68 8.69 -18.86
CA THR A 73 5.99 8.38 -18.30
C THR A 73 5.95 7.08 -17.49
N ASN A 74 4.92 6.90 -16.67
CA ASN A 74 4.78 5.72 -15.84
C ASN A 74 4.66 4.45 -16.70
N LEU A 75 3.80 4.48 -17.72
CA LEU A 75 3.60 3.36 -18.62
C LEU A 75 4.82 3.10 -19.52
N ALA A 76 5.42 4.13 -20.10
CA ALA A 76 6.61 3.95 -20.93
C ALA A 76 7.79 3.40 -20.12
N THR A 77 7.93 3.81 -18.83
CA THR A 77 8.99 3.27 -17.98
C THR A 77 8.77 1.78 -17.68
N THR A 78 7.52 1.31 -17.48
CA THR A 78 7.26 -0.12 -17.31
C THR A 78 7.60 -0.93 -18.56
N LEU A 79 7.36 -0.36 -19.73
CA LEU A 79 7.74 -1.01 -21.01
C LEU A 79 9.27 -1.13 -21.14
N LEU A 80 10.02 -0.05 -20.86
CA LEU A 80 11.49 -0.09 -20.86
C LEU A 80 12.02 -1.10 -19.84
N ALA A 81 11.46 -1.11 -18.65
CA ALA A 81 11.82 -2.03 -17.57
C ALA A 81 11.65 -3.51 -17.95
N ASP A 82 10.60 -3.82 -18.71
CA ASP A 82 10.37 -5.16 -19.25
C ASP A 82 11.33 -5.50 -20.37
N LYS A 83 11.35 -4.66 -21.43
CA LYS A 83 12.01 -5.01 -22.70
C LYS A 83 13.53 -4.90 -22.66
N LEU A 84 14.09 -4.04 -21.83
CA LEU A 84 15.54 -3.81 -21.75
C LEU A 84 16.19 -4.46 -20.53
N PHE A 85 15.45 -4.61 -19.43
CA PHE A 85 16.03 -5.01 -18.14
C PHE A 85 15.37 -6.26 -17.55
N ASN A 86 14.29 -6.77 -18.14
CA ASN A 86 13.54 -7.94 -17.66
C ASN A 86 13.11 -7.85 -16.17
N ILE A 87 12.80 -6.65 -15.67
CA ILE A 87 12.35 -6.47 -14.29
C ILE A 87 11.02 -7.23 -14.11
N PRO A 88 10.95 -8.20 -13.17
CA PRO A 88 9.79 -9.12 -13.10
C PRO A 88 8.51 -8.42 -12.62
N THR A 89 8.61 -7.49 -11.68
CA THR A 89 7.44 -6.78 -11.15
C THR A 89 7.47 -5.31 -11.52
N ARG A 90 6.45 -4.86 -12.24
CA ARG A 90 6.36 -3.50 -12.77
C ARG A 90 5.02 -2.89 -12.43
N ILE A 91 5.02 -1.91 -11.55
CA ILE A 91 3.82 -1.23 -11.05
C ILE A 91 3.76 0.17 -11.65
N ALA A 92 2.66 0.52 -12.29
CA ALA A 92 2.42 1.86 -12.81
C ALA A 92 1.19 2.50 -12.17
N ARG A 93 1.31 3.76 -11.80
CA ARG A 93 0.16 4.60 -11.45
C ARG A 93 -0.42 5.19 -12.73
N VAL A 94 -1.73 5.04 -12.93
CA VAL A 94 -2.48 5.61 -14.06
C VAL A 94 -3.72 6.31 -13.52
N ARG A 95 -3.96 7.54 -13.97
CA ARG A 95 -5.12 8.35 -13.60
C ARG A 95 -6.17 8.44 -14.70
N ASN A 96 -5.74 8.30 -15.98
CA ASN A 96 -6.66 8.33 -17.10
C ASN A 96 -7.60 7.11 -17.07
N GLU A 97 -8.84 7.33 -16.65
CA GLU A 97 -9.84 6.28 -16.48
C GLU A 97 -10.25 5.62 -17.81
N GLU A 98 -10.12 6.31 -18.94
CA GLU A 98 -10.44 5.76 -20.25
C GLU A 98 -9.59 4.52 -20.57
N LEU A 99 -8.33 4.50 -20.12
CA LEU A 99 -7.42 3.38 -20.33
C LEU A 99 -7.87 2.09 -19.62
N ARG A 100 -8.76 2.18 -18.64
CA ARG A 100 -9.32 1.00 -17.94
C ARG A 100 -10.09 0.07 -18.87
N SER A 101 -10.69 0.62 -19.90
CA SER A 101 -11.41 -0.16 -20.91
C SER A 101 -10.48 -0.97 -21.82
N TYR A 102 -9.16 -0.72 -21.73
CA TYR A 102 -8.14 -1.33 -22.58
C TYR A 102 -7.05 -2.08 -21.77
N PRO A 103 -7.41 -3.06 -20.92
CA PRO A 103 -6.45 -3.70 -20.01
C PRO A 103 -5.30 -4.43 -20.72
N ARG A 104 -5.52 -4.90 -21.96
CA ARG A 104 -4.47 -5.55 -22.77
C ARG A 104 -3.33 -4.62 -23.11
N ILE A 105 -3.66 -3.35 -23.47
CA ILE A 105 -2.65 -2.34 -23.80
C ILE A 105 -1.78 -1.97 -22.59
N LEU A 106 -2.35 -2.02 -21.40
CA LEU A 106 -1.64 -1.67 -20.17
C LEU A 106 -0.71 -2.79 -19.70
N LYS A 107 -1.05 -4.03 -19.99
CA LYS A 107 -0.34 -5.23 -19.56
C LYS A 107 0.60 -5.77 -20.66
N GLU A 108 0.72 -7.07 -20.73
CA GLU A 108 1.71 -7.81 -21.53
C GLU A 108 1.74 -7.46 -23.03
N GLU A 109 0.59 -7.17 -23.61
CA GLU A 109 0.49 -6.87 -25.04
C GLU A 109 0.91 -5.43 -25.40
N GLY A 110 1.12 -4.55 -24.40
CA GLY A 110 1.45 -3.15 -24.63
C GLY A 110 2.52 -2.62 -23.68
N PHE A 111 2.12 -1.91 -22.64
CA PHE A 111 3.06 -1.24 -21.75
C PHE A 111 3.75 -2.15 -20.71
N SER A 112 3.44 -3.42 -20.70
CA SER A 112 4.08 -4.46 -19.87
C SER A 112 3.97 -4.21 -18.37
N ALA A 113 2.99 -3.44 -17.88
CA ALA A 113 2.76 -3.28 -16.46
C ALA A 113 2.17 -4.56 -15.85
N THR A 114 2.78 -5.09 -14.81
CA THR A 114 2.24 -6.25 -14.07
C THR A 114 1.05 -5.84 -13.21
N THR A 115 1.10 -4.62 -12.67
CA THR A 115 0.03 -4.04 -11.85
C THR A 115 -0.19 -2.57 -12.18
N ILE A 116 -1.46 -2.18 -12.29
CA ILE A 116 -1.86 -0.77 -12.46
C ILE A 116 -2.56 -0.30 -11.18
N ILE A 117 -2.10 0.83 -10.66
CA ILE A 117 -2.73 1.52 -9.55
C ILE A 117 -3.60 2.66 -10.09
N TRP A 118 -4.87 2.62 -9.74
CA TRP A 118 -5.88 3.63 -10.02
C TRP A 118 -6.19 4.38 -8.71
N PRO A 119 -5.55 5.52 -8.42
CA PRO A 119 -5.64 6.17 -7.10
C PRO A 119 -7.07 6.55 -6.71
N GLU A 120 -7.79 7.14 -7.64
CA GLU A 120 -9.17 7.62 -7.43
C GLU A 120 -10.11 6.46 -7.13
N GLN A 121 -9.96 5.35 -7.83
CA GLN A 121 -10.76 4.14 -7.58
C GLN A 121 -10.39 3.49 -6.24
N ALA A 122 -9.11 3.44 -5.90
CA ALA A 122 -8.67 2.88 -4.63
C ALA A 122 -9.28 3.66 -3.46
N LEU A 123 -9.26 5.00 -3.54
CA LEU A 123 -9.88 5.87 -2.55
C LEU A 123 -11.40 5.71 -2.51
N THR A 124 -12.07 5.74 -3.66
CA THR A 124 -13.53 5.57 -3.74
C THR A 124 -13.95 4.23 -3.14
N ARG A 125 -13.26 3.15 -3.49
CA ARG A 125 -13.53 1.82 -2.93
C ARG A 125 -13.36 1.78 -1.42
N TYR A 126 -12.33 2.44 -0.90
CA TYR A 126 -12.10 2.55 0.54
C TYR A 126 -13.23 3.34 1.24
N LEU A 127 -13.64 4.49 0.67
CA LEU A 127 -14.73 5.30 1.22
C LEU A 127 -16.07 4.55 1.22
N VAL A 128 -16.39 3.83 0.14
CA VAL A 128 -17.60 3.00 0.06
C VAL A 128 -17.61 1.93 1.16
N LYS A 129 -16.46 1.32 1.46
CA LYS A 129 -16.34 0.35 2.55
C LYS A 129 -16.63 0.98 3.92
N LEU A 130 -16.09 2.17 4.19
CA LEU A 130 -16.35 2.89 5.44
C LEU A 130 -17.82 3.31 5.57
N ILE A 131 -18.45 3.72 4.46
CA ILE A 131 -19.88 4.08 4.46
C ILE A 131 -20.77 2.85 4.75
N ASN A 132 -20.41 1.69 4.19
CA ASN A 132 -21.17 0.46 4.41
C ASN A 132 -21.04 -0.11 5.84
N ILE A 133 -19.97 0.26 6.54
CA ILE A 133 -19.74 -0.14 7.94
C ILE A 133 -19.36 1.13 8.72
N PRO A 134 -20.34 1.98 9.10
CA PRO A 134 -20.07 3.31 9.68
C PRO A 134 -19.27 3.29 10.99
N GLU A 135 -19.35 2.18 11.73
CA GLU A 135 -18.67 2.00 13.03
C GLU A 135 -17.25 1.43 12.86
N ALA A 136 -16.84 1.10 11.63
CA ALA A 136 -15.51 0.57 11.39
C ALA A 136 -14.45 1.67 11.41
N LEU A 137 -13.39 1.44 12.17
CA LEU A 137 -12.18 2.24 12.11
C LEU A 137 -11.34 1.88 10.90
N GLN A 138 -11.36 0.60 10.51
CA GLN A 138 -10.64 0.08 9.36
C GLN A 138 -11.36 -1.14 8.79
N VAL A 139 -11.35 -1.26 7.47
CA VAL A 139 -11.86 -2.44 6.75
C VAL A 139 -10.81 -2.92 5.76
N GLN A 140 -10.38 -4.16 5.91
CA GLN A 140 -9.44 -4.81 4.98
C GLN A 140 -10.09 -6.06 4.40
N GLU A 141 -10.14 -6.15 3.07
CA GLU A 141 -10.68 -7.32 2.37
C GLU A 141 -9.56 -8.24 1.88
N PHE A 142 -9.83 -9.54 1.94
CA PHE A 142 -8.98 -10.62 1.45
C PHE A 142 -9.78 -11.54 0.52
N ALA A 143 -9.06 -12.28 -0.34
CA ALA A 143 -9.63 -13.27 -1.24
C ALA A 143 -10.80 -12.70 -2.08
N GLU A 144 -10.57 -11.55 -2.72
CA GLU A 144 -11.54 -10.86 -3.60
C GLU A 144 -12.85 -10.47 -2.87
N GLY A 145 -12.75 -10.06 -1.61
CA GLY A 145 -13.89 -9.64 -0.80
C GLY A 145 -14.65 -10.77 -0.11
N ARG A 146 -14.20 -12.03 -0.22
CA ARG A 146 -14.82 -13.18 0.47
C ARG A 146 -14.55 -13.20 1.97
N VAL A 147 -13.48 -12.56 2.40
CA VAL A 147 -13.12 -12.39 3.81
C VAL A 147 -12.84 -10.94 4.08
N SER A 148 -13.37 -10.39 5.16
CA SER A 148 -13.10 -9.01 5.59
C SER A 148 -12.60 -9.00 7.01
N LEU A 149 -11.50 -8.28 7.25
CA LEU A 149 -11.06 -7.91 8.60
C LEU A 149 -11.58 -6.51 8.90
N VAL A 150 -12.40 -6.40 9.93
CA VAL A 150 -13.00 -5.13 10.35
C VAL A 150 -12.49 -4.77 11.73
N VAL A 151 -11.93 -3.58 11.87
CA VAL A 151 -11.52 -3.02 13.16
C VAL A 151 -12.62 -2.09 13.64
N VAL A 152 -13.19 -2.39 14.80
CA VAL A 152 -14.21 -1.58 15.44
C VAL A 152 -13.77 -1.19 16.84
N ARG A 153 -14.27 -0.06 17.35
CA ARG A 153 -14.08 0.32 18.75
C ARG A 153 -15.27 -0.17 19.56
N ALA A 154 -14.99 -0.93 20.62
CA ALA A 154 -16.02 -1.28 21.60
C ALA A 154 -16.24 -0.07 22.53
N GLU A 155 -17.47 0.42 22.63
CA GLU A 155 -17.85 1.54 23.47
C GLU A 155 -18.48 1.07 24.78
N ALA A 156 -18.27 1.82 25.86
CA ALA A 156 -18.86 1.51 27.16
C ALA A 156 -20.40 1.44 27.08
N GLY A 157 -20.97 0.34 27.57
CA GLY A 157 -22.41 0.07 27.46
C GLY A 157 -22.87 -0.56 26.16
N GLY A 158 -21.98 -0.75 25.18
CA GLY A 158 -22.26 -1.46 23.96
C GLY A 158 -22.34 -2.99 24.15
N PRO A 159 -22.94 -3.72 23.19
CA PRO A 159 -23.20 -5.16 23.33
C PRO A 159 -21.94 -6.02 23.39
N MET A 160 -20.77 -5.49 23.00
CA MET A 160 -19.49 -6.19 23.02
C MET A 160 -18.67 -5.92 24.30
N VAL A 161 -19.19 -5.16 25.26
CA VAL A 161 -18.50 -4.82 26.50
C VAL A 161 -19.16 -5.49 27.70
N GLY A 162 -18.35 -6.13 28.55
CA GLY A 162 -18.80 -6.77 29.79
C GLY A 162 -19.27 -8.21 29.64
N GLY A 163 -19.29 -8.77 28.42
CA GLY A 163 -19.59 -10.16 28.14
C GLY A 163 -18.38 -10.98 27.70
N PRO A 164 -18.47 -12.32 27.73
CA PRO A 164 -17.41 -13.17 27.22
C PRO A 164 -17.27 -13.06 25.69
N VAL A 165 -16.05 -13.05 25.20
CA VAL A 165 -15.71 -12.93 23.76
C VAL A 165 -16.38 -14.03 22.90
N GLY A 166 -16.62 -15.20 23.49
CA GLY A 166 -17.27 -16.32 22.79
C GLY A 166 -18.76 -16.10 22.46
N GLU A 167 -19.41 -15.11 23.08
CA GLU A 167 -20.85 -14.81 22.88
C GLU A 167 -21.12 -13.80 21.75
N LEU A 168 -20.08 -13.41 20.97
CA LEU A 168 -20.23 -12.46 19.86
C LEU A 168 -21.36 -12.88 18.90
N ASN A 169 -21.47 -14.17 18.58
CA ASN A 169 -22.50 -14.69 17.69
C ASN A 169 -23.93 -14.54 18.24
N ALA A 170 -24.10 -14.43 19.54
CA ALA A 170 -25.42 -14.17 20.16
C ALA A 170 -25.85 -12.71 19.94
N HIS A 171 -24.88 -11.78 19.84
CA HIS A 171 -25.15 -10.36 19.63
C HIS A 171 -25.24 -9.99 18.14
N ILE A 172 -24.62 -10.78 17.26
CA ILE A 172 -24.63 -10.58 15.80
C ILE A 172 -25.00 -11.90 15.11
N PRO A 173 -26.24 -12.38 15.26
CA PRO A 173 -26.64 -13.73 14.87
C PRO A 173 -26.55 -14.03 13.36
N ASN A 174 -26.54 -13.00 12.51
CA ASN A 174 -26.47 -13.14 11.05
C ASN A 174 -25.05 -12.93 10.46
N ALA A 175 -24.06 -12.68 11.30
CA ALA A 175 -22.70 -12.48 10.83
C ALA A 175 -21.82 -13.71 11.12
N CYS A 176 -21.28 -14.34 10.08
CA CYS A 176 -20.20 -15.32 10.21
C CYS A 176 -18.90 -14.58 10.59
N ALA A 177 -18.85 -14.05 11.82
CA ALA A 177 -17.72 -13.28 12.31
C ALA A 177 -17.00 -13.99 13.46
N ARG A 178 -15.70 -13.77 13.57
CA ARG A 178 -14.86 -14.22 14.69
C ARG A 178 -13.95 -13.08 15.12
N ILE A 179 -13.75 -12.92 16.41
CA ILE A 179 -12.75 -11.99 16.94
C ILE A 179 -11.36 -12.62 16.69
N ALA A 180 -10.54 -11.94 15.89
CA ALA A 180 -9.18 -12.35 15.59
C ALA A 180 -8.17 -11.77 16.60
N ALA A 181 -8.41 -10.54 17.08
CA ALA A 181 -7.54 -9.86 18.03
C ALA A 181 -8.33 -8.84 18.86
N LEU A 182 -7.84 -8.55 20.06
CA LEU A 182 -8.35 -7.52 20.96
C LEU A 182 -7.19 -6.58 21.31
N PHE A 183 -7.34 -5.30 21.01
CA PHE A 183 -6.37 -4.26 21.38
C PHE A 183 -6.90 -3.52 22.60
N LEU A 184 -6.20 -3.65 23.72
CA LEU A 184 -6.50 -2.92 24.95
C LEU A 184 -5.52 -1.77 25.06
N SER A 185 -6.03 -0.55 25.39
CA SER A 185 -5.17 0.59 25.68
C SER A 185 -4.36 0.30 26.95
N LEU A 186 -3.04 0.33 26.84
CA LEU A 186 -2.11 0.07 27.94
C LEU A 186 -2.13 1.13 29.06
N ILE A 187 -2.97 2.18 28.96
CA ILE A 187 -3.00 3.29 29.92
C ILE A 187 -3.57 2.87 31.28
N HIS A 188 -4.22 1.71 31.41
CA HIS A 188 -4.81 1.21 32.67
C HIS A 188 -4.66 -0.31 32.85
N ILE A 189 -3.46 -0.87 32.65
CA ILE A 189 -3.15 -2.16 33.24
C ILE A 189 -2.60 -1.86 34.65
N SER A 190 -3.50 -1.87 35.64
CA SER A 190 -3.05 -2.12 37.01
C SER A 190 -2.38 -3.49 37.04
N GLU A 191 -1.16 -3.57 37.54
CA GLU A 191 -0.44 -4.83 37.74
C GLU A 191 -1.38 -5.89 38.34
N PRO A 192 -1.36 -7.14 37.81
CA PRO A 192 -2.08 -8.21 38.47
C PRO A 192 -1.51 -8.35 39.86
N THR A 193 -2.32 -8.09 40.90
CA THR A 193 -1.99 -8.37 42.27
C THR A 193 -1.54 -9.82 42.38
N ARG A 194 -0.26 -10.04 42.66
CA ARG A 194 0.27 -11.36 43.05
C ARG A 194 -0.57 -11.88 44.21
N PRO A 195 -1.09 -13.10 44.15
CA PRO A 195 -1.63 -13.72 45.35
C PRO A 195 -0.49 -13.85 46.36
N GLU A 196 -0.72 -13.36 47.59
CA GLU A 196 0.20 -13.58 48.67
C GLU A 196 0.27 -15.09 48.97
N PRO A 197 1.45 -15.66 49.20
CA PRO A 197 1.58 -17.06 49.63
C PRO A 197 1.00 -17.21 51.06
N ILE A 198 0.16 -18.21 51.20
CA ILE A 198 -0.35 -18.70 52.48
C ILE A 198 0.77 -19.42 53.23
#